data_e9be358acbca38be501d69d8fb9902a5
#
_entry.id   e9be358acbca38be501d69d8fb9902a5
#
_cell.length_a   1.000
_cell.length_b   1.000
_cell.length_c   1.000
_cell.angle_alpha   90.00
_cell.angle_beta   90.00
_cell.angle_gamma   90.00
#
_symmetry.space_group_name_H-M   'P 1'
#
loop_
_entity.id
_entity.type
_entity.pdbx_description
1 polymer ?
#
loop_
_entity_poly.entity_id
_entity_poly.type
_entity_poly.pdbx_seq_one_letter_code
_entity_poly.pdbx_strand_id
1 'polypeptide(L)'
;ARSYQIRLINKRIFEDTTMEVILLKKVDNLGDLGDKVNVKAGFGRNYLIPTGHAVAATTGNLEEFEARRAELEKQAATIRAAAEARKKALEGLTVTLARKAGDEGRLFGSVGTSDIAQAVADVGHAVEKHEIRLPHGAFRATGEYEVELHLHSDVDATIKVDVVPEE
;
A
#
# COMPACT_ATOMS: atom_id res chain seq x y z
N ALA A 1 -7.18 -32.08 -37.73
CA ALA A 1 -8.14 -32.28 -36.63
C ALA A 1 -7.52 -32.26 -35.25
N ARG A 2 -6.31 -32.83 -35.05
CA ARG A 2 -5.61 -32.82 -33.73
C ARG A 2 -5.17 -31.42 -33.24
N SER A 3 -4.75 -30.56 -34.14
CA SER A 3 -4.32 -29.21 -33.82
C SER A 3 -5.47 -28.28 -33.36
N TYR A 4 -6.68 -28.55 -33.83
CA TYR A 4 -7.88 -27.79 -33.44
C TYR A 4 -8.35 -28.16 -32.03
N GLN A 5 -8.27 -29.42 -31.66
CA GLN A 5 -8.58 -29.90 -30.30
C GLN A 5 -7.62 -29.35 -29.26
N ILE A 6 -6.34 -29.29 -29.55
CA ILE A 6 -5.32 -28.73 -28.63
C ILE A 6 -5.55 -27.23 -28.41
N ARG A 7 -5.97 -26.50 -29.44
CA ARG A 7 -6.28 -25.06 -29.31
C ARG A 7 -7.51 -24.78 -28.46
N LEU A 8 -8.53 -25.65 -28.54
CA LEU A 8 -9.75 -25.56 -27.70
C LEU A 8 -9.46 -25.94 -26.23
N ILE A 9 -8.62 -26.94 -26.01
CA ILE A 9 -8.21 -27.36 -24.65
C ILE A 9 -7.37 -26.27 -24.01
N ASN A 10 -6.41 -25.68 -24.71
CA ASN A 10 -5.60 -24.59 -24.20
C ASN A 10 -6.44 -23.33 -23.90
N LYS A 11 -7.45 -23.04 -24.72
CA LYS A 11 -8.36 -21.90 -24.46
C LYS A 11 -9.20 -22.13 -23.22
N ARG A 12 -9.73 -23.33 -22.99
CA ARG A 12 -10.48 -23.69 -21.78
C ARG A 12 -9.62 -23.66 -20.51
N ILE A 13 -8.39 -24.18 -20.58
CA ILE A 13 -7.46 -24.16 -19.45
C ILE A 13 -7.07 -22.71 -19.10
N PHE A 14 -7.00 -21.82 -20.08
CA PHE A 14 -6.70 -20.41 -19.85
C PHE A 14 -7.89 -19.67 -19.24
N GLU A 15 -9.12 -20.00 -19.61
CA GLU A 15 -10.36 -19.43 -19.06
C GLU A 15 -10.60 -19.87 -17.60
N ASP A 16 -10.24 -21.11 -17.24
CA ASP A 16 -10.34 -21.61 -15.87
C ASP A 16 -9.26 -21.05 -14.90
N THR A 17 -8.19 -20.45 -15.45
CA THR A 17 -7.08 -19.93 -14.66
C THR A 17 -7.25 -18.44 -14.33
N THR A 18 -8.12 -17.72 -15.01
CA THR A 18 -8.38 -16.31 -14.83
C THR A 18 -9.85 -16.03 -14.49
N MET A 19 -10.12 -14.97 -13.79
CA MET A 19 -11.46 -14.49 -13.49
C MET A 19 -11.57 -12.99 -13.68
N GLU A 20 -12.71 -12.53 -14.11
CA GLU A 20 -13.01 -11.10 -14.18
C GLU A 20 -13.56 -10.61 -12.84
N VAL A 21 -13.01 -9.52 -12.38
CA VAL A 21 -13.43 -8.85 -11.14
C VAL A 21 -13.63 -7.36 -11.39
N ILE A 22 -14.49 -6.75 -10.58
CA ILE A 22 -14.69 -5.29 -10.55
C ILE A 22 -14.00 -4.78 -9.30
N LEU A 23 -13.12 -3.80 -9.45
CA LEU A 23 -12.42 -3.20 -8.34
C LEU A 23 -13.34 -2.26 -7.56
N LEU A 24 -13.44 -2.45 -6.25
CA LEU A 24 -14.16 -1.58 -5.32
C LEU A 24 -13.25 -0.54 -4.67
N LYS A 25 -11.95 -0.70 -4.84
CA LYS A 25 -10.91 0.23 -4.38
C LYS A 25 -9.79 0.24 -5.40
N LYS A 26 -9.02 1.31 -5.42
CA LYS A 26 -7.80 1.34 -6.20
C LYS A 26 -6.83 0.27 -5.69
N VAL A 27 -6.29 -0.50 -6.61
CA VAL A 27 -5.26 -1.53 -6.34
C VAL A 27 -4.06 -1.26 -7.23
N ASP A 28 -2.90 -1.10 -6.61
CA ASP A 28 -1.66 -0.84 -7.32
C ASP A 28 -1.39 -1.93 -8.37
N ASN A 29 -0.98 -1.51 -9.54
CA ASN A 29 -0.70 -2.38 -10.71
C ASN A 29 -1.89 -3.15 -11.29
N LEU A 30 -3.11 -2.88 -10.84
CA LEU A 30 -4.33 -3.50 -11.39
C LEU A 30 -5.25 -2.49 -12.05
N GLY A 31 -5.64 -1.45 -11.34
CA GLY A 31 -6.56 -0.43 -11.85
C GLY A 31 -7.24 0.39 -10.75
N ASP A 32 -8.15 1.23 -11.18
CA ASP A 32 -8.90 2.15 -10.31
C ASP A 32 -10.26 1.59 -9.89
N LEU A 33 -10.95 2.35 -9.05
CA LEU A 33 -12.29 2.05 -8.60
C LEU A 33 -13.25 1.91 -9.80
N GLY A 34 -13.91 0.76 -9.88
CA GLY A 34 -14.88 0.47 -10.92
C GLY A 34 -14.32 -0.18 -12.18
N ASP A 35 -13.02 -0.35 -12.26
CA ASP A 35 -12.40 -1.03 -13.38
C ASP A 35 -12.71 -2.53 -13.36
N LYS A 36 -13.06 -3.03 -14.54
CA LYS A 36 -13.22 -4.46 -14.79
C LYS A 36 -11.88 -5.03 -15.23
N VAL A 37 -11.27 -5.84 -14.39
CA VAL A 37 -9.96 -6.41 -14.64
C VAL A 37 -9.99 -7.93 -14.64
N ASN A 38 -9.10 -8.52 -15.42
CA ASN A 38 -8.94 -9.96 -15.49
C ASN A 38 -7.71 -10.36 -14.67
N VAL A 39 -7.92 -11.17 -13.65
CA VAL A 39 -6.88 -11.59 -12.71
C VAL A 39 -6.82 -13.11 -12.63
N LYS A 40 -5.72 -13.63 -12.10
CA LYS A 40 -5.62 -15.07 -11.81
C LYS A 40 -6.71 -15.45 -10.79
N ALA A 41 -7.41 -16.55 -11.07
CA ALA A 41 -8.54 -17.01 -10.26
C ALA A 41 -8.16 -17.20 -8.77
N GLY A 42 -6.97 -17.71 -8.49
CA GLY A 42 -6.45 -17.83 -7.12
C GLY A 42 -6.27 -16.48 -6.43
N PHE A 43 -5.73 -15.49 -7.10
CA PHE A 43 -5.54 -14.15 -6.57
C PHE A 43 -6.89 -13.44 -6.30
N GLY A 44 -7.83 -13.57 -7.23
CA GLY A 44 -9.17 -13.02 -7.06
C GLY A 44 -9.92 -13.64 -5.89
N ARG A 45 -9.96 -14.97 -5.80
CA ARG A 45 -10.71 -15.70 -4.76
C ARG A 45 -10.08 -15.65 -3.37
N ASN A 46 -8.75 -15.66 -3.27
CA ASN A 46 -8.04 -15.76 -1.99
C ASN A 46 -7.63 -14.41 -1.43
N TYR A 47 -7.53 -13.37 -2.23
CA TYR A 47 -7.08 -12.05 -1.81
C TYR A 47 -8.09 -10.94 -2.12
N LEU A 48 -8.39 -10.67 -3.39
CA LEU A 48 -9.19 -9.50 -3.78
C LEU A 48 -10.61 -9.53 -3.22
N ILE A 49 -11.28 -10.65 -3.30
CA ILE A 49 -12.67 -10.81 -2.84
C ILE A 49 -12.75 -10.86 -1.32
N PRO A 50 -11.96 -11.69 -0.59
CA PRO A 50 -12.03 -11.76 0.88
C PRO A 50 -11.64 -10.45 1.58
N THR A 51 -10.72 -9.68 0.99
CA THR A 51 -10.28 -8.39 1.55
C THR A 51 -11.22 -7.22 1.17
N GLY A 52 -12.24 -7.47 0.34
CA GLY A 52 -13.18 -6.44 -0.09
C GLY A 52 -12.58 -5.41 -1.08
N HIS A 53 -11.52 -5.78 -1.78
CA HIS A 53 -10.92 -4.94 -2.81
C HIS A 53 -11.62 -5.07 -4.16
N ALA A 54 -12.25 -6.22 -4.41
CA ALA A 54 -12.98 -6.48 -5.64
C ALA A 54 -14.17 -7.43 -5.41
N VAL A 55 -15.08 -7.45 -6.37
CA VAL A 55 -16.16 -8.43 -6.47
C VAL A 55 -16.09 -9.13 -7.82
N ALA A 56 -16.61 -10.38 -7.88
CA ALA A 56 -16.69 -11.10 -9.14
C ALA A 56 -17.57 -10.33 -10.15
N ALA A 57 -17.13 -10.24 -11.40
CA ALA A 57 -17.83 -9.51 -12.46
C ALA A 57 -19.03 -10.32 -13.00
N THR A 58 -20.02 -10.58 -12.13
CA THR A 58 -21.31 -11.15 -12.52
C THR A 58 -22.31 -10.06 -12.84
N THR A 59 -23.35 -10.38 -13.64
CA THR A 59 -24.38 -9.41 -14.04
C THR A 59 -25.02 -8.72 -12.83
N GLY A 60 -25.36 -9.48 -11.78
CA GLY A 60 -25.94 -8.95 -10.55
C GLY A 60 -25.00 -8.02 -9.79
N ASN A 61 -23.70 -8.34 -9.73
CA ASN A 61 -22.70 -7.50 -9.08
C ASN A 61 -22.40 -6.22 -9.88
N LEU A 62 -22.51 -6.28 -11.20
CA LEU A 62 -22.40 -5.09 -12.07
C LEU A 62 -23.51 -4.09 -11.79
N GLU A 63 -24.76 -4.55 -11.73
CA GLU A 63 -25.93 -3.71 -11.43
C GLU A 63 -25.83 -3.11 -10.01
N GLU A 64 -25.46 -3.91 -9.02
CA GLU A 64 -25.25 -3.45 -7.65
C GLU A 64 -24.10 -2.45 -7.55
N PHE A 65 -23.02 -2.67 -8.30
CA PHE A 65 -21.90 -1.74 -8.36
C PHE A 65 -22.31 -0.40 -8.94
N GLU A 66 -23.03 -0.38 -10.08
CA GLU A 66 -23.52 0.86 -10.70
C GLU A 66 -24.42 1.65 -9.76
N ALA A 67 -25.30 0.98 -9.01
CA ALA A 67 -26.16 1.61 -8.01
C ALA A 67 -25.38 2.26 -6.86
N ARG A 68 -24.26 1.65 -6.46
CA ARG A 68 -23.42 2.13 -5.35
C ARG A 68 -22.21 2.95 -5.79
N ARG A 69 -22.00 3.09 -7.07
CA ARG A 69 -20.81 3.76 -7.62
C ARG A 69 -20.59 5.15 -7.04
N ALA A 70 -21.62 5.96 -6.97
CA ALA A 70 -21.53 7.33 -6.45
C ALA A 70 -21.12 7.37 -4.97
N GLU A 71 -21.56 6.39 -4.18
CA GLU A 71 -21.19 6.28 -2.77
C GLU A 71 -19.74 5.82 -2.60
N LEU A 72 -19.33 4.81 -3.37
CA LEU A 72 -17.95 4.30 -3.37
C LEU A 72 -16.95 5.38 -3.84
N GLU A 73 -17.29 6.16 -4.85
CA GLU A 73 -16.47 7.28 -5.32
C GLU A 73 -16.33 8.37 -4.23
N LYS A 74 -17.41 8.68 -3.49
CA LYS A 74 -17.34 9.61 -2.36
C LYS A 74 -16.46 9.09 -1.23
N GLN A 75 -16.57 7.82 -0.88
CA GLN A 75 -15.75 7.20 0.15
C GLN A 75 -14.27 7.21 -0.26
N ALA A 76 -13.96 6.84 -1.50
CA ALA A 76 -12.60 6.88 -2.04
C ALA A 76 -12.03 8.31 -2.03
N ALA A 77 -12.80 9.31 -2.43
CA ALA A 77 -12.41 10.72 -2.39
C ALA A 77 -12.15 11.21 -0.97
N THR A 78 -12.97 10.79 0.01
CA THR A 78 -12.79 11.15 1.42
C THR A 78 -11.50 10.55 2.00
N ILE A 79 -11.24 9.28 1.73
CA ILE A 79 -10.03 8.59 2.18
C ILE A 79 -8.78 9.25 1.57
N ARG A 80 -8.82 9.56 0.28
CA ARG A 80 -7.74 10.26 -0.42
C ARG A 80 -7.51 11.65 0.17
N ALA A 81 -8.55 12.43 0.38
CA ALA A 81 -8.45 13.77 0.97
C ALA A 81 -7.85 13.72 2.39
N ALA A 82 -8.23 12.74 3.21
CA ALA A 82 -7.63 12.53 4.53
C ALA A 82 -6.14 12.17 4.43
N ALA A 83 -5.75 11.32 3.48
CA ALA A 83 -4.35 10.97 3.25
C ALA A 83 -3.55 12.18 2.74
N GLU A 84 -4.09 13.02 1.86
CA GLU A 84 -3.45 14.26 1.41
C GLU A 84 -3.29 15.28 2.55
N ALA A 85 -4.24 15.39 3.45
CA ALA A 85 -4.13 16.23 4.64
C ALA A 85 -3.01 15.73 5.59
N ARG A 86 -2.93 14.41 5.80
CA ARG A 86 -1.83 13.78 6.56
C ARG A 86 -0.49 14.02 5.87
N LYS A 87 -0.41 13.89 4.55
CA LYS A 87 0.79 14.19 3.77
C LYS A 87 1.30 15.60 4.05
N LYS A 88 0.43 16.61 3.92
CA LYS A 88 0.80 18.02 4.17
C LYS A 88 1.31 18.27 5.59
N ALA A 89 0.76 17.55 6.57
CA ALA A 89 1.18 17.65 7.96
C ALA A 89 2.54 16.94 8.23
N LEU A 90 2.83 15.88 7.49
CA LEU A 90 4.05 15.08 7.64
C LEU A 90 5.19 15.56 6.72
N GLU A 91 4.86 16.15 5.58
CA GLU A 91 5.84 16.63 4.62
C GLU A 91 6.72 17.75 5.22
N GLY A 92 8.02 17.53 5.21
CA GLY A 92 8.98 18.42 5.83
C GLY A 92 9.15 18.27 7.34
N LEU A 93 8.48 17.30 7.96
CA LEU A 93 8.69 16.97 9.37
C LEU A 93 10.08 16.38 9.55
N THR A 94 10.82 16.92 10.52
CA THR A 94 12.10 16.35 10.97
C THR A 94 11.88 15.70 12.32
N VAL A 95 12.18 14.42 12.41
CA VAL A 95 12.03 13.63 13.63
C VAL A 95 13.40 13.24 14.13
N THR A 96 13.72 13.64 15.35
CA THR A 96 15.00 13.33 15.99
C THR A 96 14.87 12.06 16.84
N LEU A 97 15.73 11.10 16.59
CA LEU A 97 15.81 9.84 17.31
C LEU A 97 17.15 9.74 18.04
N ALA A 98 17.12 9.79 19.37
CA ALA A 98 18.30 9.54 20.19
C ALA A 98 18.51 8.03 20.38
N ARG A 99 19.68 7.53 20.03
CA ARG A 99 20.08 6.12 20.21
C ARG A 99 21.53 6.01 20.60
N LYS A 100 21.86 5.02 21.43
CA LYS A 100 23.23 4.76 21.85
C LYS A 100 24.11 4.41 20.64
N ALA A 101 25.16 5.19 20.44
CA ALA A 101 26.13 5.01 19.38
C ALA A 101 27.54 4.91 19.94
N GLY A 102 28.41 4.19 19.25
CA GLY A 102 29.84 4.12 19.55
C GLY A 102 30.63 5.29 18.97
N ASP A 103 31.89 5.35 19.26
CA ASP A 103 32.81 6.46 18.91
C ASP A 103 32.93 6.73 17.39
N GLU A 104 32.53 5.76 16.55
CA GLU A 104 32.55 5.91 15.09
C GLU A 104 31.17 6.28 14.51
N GLY A 105 30.20 6.68 15.33
CA GLY A 105 28.83 6.99 14.90
C GLY A 105 28.01 5.75 14.53
N ARG A 106 28.48 4.58 14.87
CA ARG A 106 27.76 3.31 14.69
C ARG A 106 26.82 3.06 15.83
N LEU A 107 25.55 2.81 15.54
CA LEU A 107 24.56 2.47 16.55
C LEU A 107 24.87 1.07 17.15
N PHE A 108 24.68 0.93 18.47
CA PHE A 108 24.72 -0.37 19.14
C PHE A 108 23.53 -1.29 18.79
N GLY A 109 22.55 -0.76 18.08
CA GLY A 109 21.38 -1.45 17.57
C GLY A 109 21.02 -0.97 16.17
N SER A 110 19.76 -1.08 15.83
CA SER A 110 19.20 -0.59 14.54
C SER A 110 17.93 0.19 14.78
N VAL A 111 17.71 1.23 13.99
CA VAL A 111 16.45 1.99 13.96
C VAL A 111 15.59 1.43 12.84
N GLY A 112 14.49 0.79 13.20
CA GLY A 112 13.53 0.19 12.29
C GLY A 112 12.23 0.98 12.16
N THR A 113 11.30 0.43 11.40
CA THR A 113 9.97 1.04 11.20
C THR A 113 9.21 1.29 12.50
N SER A 114 9.40 0.42 13.51
CA SER A 114 8.77 0.58 14.83
C SER A 114 9.25 1.80 15.58
N ASP A 115 10.56 2.06 15.54
CA ASP A 115 11.18 3.20 16.21
C ASP A 115 10.77 4.51 15.55
N ILE A 116 10.73 4.52 14.22
CA ILE A 116 10.29 5.67 13.43
C ILE A 116 8.81 5.96 13.68
N ALA A 117 7.94 4.94 13.69
CA ALA A 117 6.52 5.09 13.97
C ALA A 117 6.29 5.67 15.38
N GLN A 118 7.05 5.21 16.38
CA GLN A 118 6.97 5.73 17.74
C GLN A 118 7.42 7.19 17.81
N ALA A 119 8.54 7.52 17.18
CA ALA A 119 9.06 8.88 17.18
C ALA A 119 8.14 9.88 16.46
N VAL A 120 7.50 9.46 15.38
CA VAL A 120 6.50 10.29 14.69
C VAL A 120 5.24 10.45 15.54
N ALA A 121 4.84 9.41 16.28
CA ALA A 121 3.72 9.48 17.23
C ALA A 121 4.01 10.43 18.40
N ASP A 122 5.25 10.47 18.90
CA ASP A 122 5.67 11.37 19.96
C ASP A 122 5.62 12.86 19.54
N VAL A 123 5.77 13.13 18.24
CA VAL A 123 5.60 14.49 17.67
C VAL A 123 4.12 14.83 17.44
N GLY A 124 3.21 13.89 17.65
CA GLY A 124 1.76 14.10 17.54
C GLY A 124 1.12 13.63 16.23
N HIS A 125 1.86 12.89 15.42
CA HIS A 125 1.37 12.34 14.16
C HIS A 125 1.30 10.82 14.23
N ALA A 126 0.11 10.24 14.00
CA ALA A 126 -0.05 8.80 13.97
C ALA A 126 0.36 8.25 12.59
N VAL A 127 1.39 7.41 12.59
CA VAL A 127 1.85 6.67 11.40
C VAL A 127 1.98 5.19 11.77
N GLU A 128 1.46 4.32 10.93
CA GLU A 128 1.53 2.89 11.15
C GLU A 128 2.82 2.30 10.55
N LYS A 129 3.31 1.22 11.14
CA LYS A 129 4.57 0.57 10.72
C LYS A 129 4.56 0.12 9.27
N HIS A 130 3.40 -0.29 8.75
CA HIS A 130 3.26 -0.73 7.37
C HIS A 130 3.24 0.41 6.34
N GLU A 131 2.97 1.64 6.80
CA GLU A 131 3.05 2.85 5.97
C GLU A 131 4.50 3.29 5.75
N ILE A 132 5.44 2.85 6.59
CA ILE A 132 6.85 3.24 6.55
C ILE A 132 7.63 2.34 5.59
N ARG A 133 8.24 2.93 4.58
CA ARG A 133 9.10 2.23 3.62
C ARG A 133 10.56 2.60 3.88
N LEU A 134 11.38 1.58 4.13
CA LEU A 134 12.82 1.69 4.29
C LEU A 134 13.52 0.99 3.12
N PRO A 135 13.84 1.69 2.04
CA PRO A 135 14.45 1.06 0.85
C PRO A 135 15.82 0.45 1.13
N HIS A 136 16.52 1.00 2.10
CA HIS A 136 17.86 0.52 2.51
C HIS A 136 17.84 -0.30 3.81
N GLY A 137 16.66 -0.62 4.33
CA GLY A 137 16.48 -1.35 5.59
C GLY A 137 16.69 -0.48 6.83
N ALA A 138 16.82 -1.13 7.99
CA ALA A 138 17.01 -0.43 9.26
C ALA A 138 18.33 0.36 9.32
N PHE A 139 18.29 1.56 9.90
CA PHE A 139 19.47 2.41 10.05
C PHE A 139 20.38 1.89 11.16
N ARG A 140 21.68 1.88 10.91
CA ARG A 140 22.71 1.37 11.83
C ARG A 140 23.78 2.40 12.16
N ALA A 141 23.68 3.60 11.65
CA ALA A 141 24.59 4.71 11.90
C ALA A 141 23.81 5.96 12.23
N THR A 142 24.47 6.91 12.92
CA THR A 142 23.94 8.26 13.14
C THR A 142 23.95 9.05 11.84
N GLY A 143 23.03 9.98 11.69
CA GLY A 143 22.93 10.87 10.54
C GLY A 143 21.49 11.17 10.14
N GLU A 144 21.36 11.98 9.11
CA GLU A 144 20.07 12.34 8.53
C GLU A 144 19.66 11.34 7.46
N TYR A 145 18.42 10.87 7.55
CA TYR A 145 17.84 9.91 6.61
C TYR A 145 16.48 10.41 6.12
N GLU A 146 16.19 10.17 4.87
CA GLU A 146 14.86 10.38 4.31
C GLU A 146 14.07 9.07 4.31
N VAL A 147 12.85 9.14 4.82
CA VAL A 147 11.96 7.99 4.95
C VAL A 147 10.68 8.25 4.18
N GLU A 148 10.33 7.35 3.30
CA GLU A 148 9.10 7.41 2.55
C GLU A 148 7.95 6.78 3.36
N LEU A 149 6.83 7.50 3.42
CA LEU A 149 5.58 7.07 4.03
C LEU A 149 4.54 6.85 2.95
N HIS A 150 4.05 5.63 2.83
CA HIS A 150 2.97 5.27 1.92
C HIS A 150 1.63 5.38 2.64
N LEU A 151 0.97 6.53 2.54
CA LEU A 151 -0.28 6.82 3.23
C LEU A 151 -1.51 6.29 2.49
N HIS A 152 -1.45 6.27 1.17
CA HIS A 152 -2.51 5.78 0.28
C HIS A 152 -1.89 5.39 -1.07
N SER A 153 -2.61 4.61 -1.89
CA SER A 153 -2.14 4.18 -3.23
C SER A 153 -1.64 5.32 -4.13
N ASP A 154 -2.15 6.54 -3.92
CA ASP A 154 -1.77 7.73 -4.68
C ASP A 154 -1.07 8.80 -3.85
N VAL A 155 -0.84 8.56 -2.56
CA VAL A 155 -0.34 9.56 -1.63
C VAL A 155 0.86 9.03 -0.87
N ASP A 156 2.03 9.50 -1.27
CA ASP A 156 3.28 9.27 -0.57
C ASP A 156 3.76 10.57 0.08
N ALA A 157 4.35 10.47 1.26
CA ALA A 157 4.98 11.57 1.98
C ALA A 157 6.42 11.22 2.28
N THR A 158 7.28 12.22 2.40
CA THR A 158 8.68 12.03 2.81
C THR A 158 8.92 12.80 4.09
N ILE A 159 9.48 12.13 5.08
CA ILE A 159 9.92 12.74 6.36
C ILE A 159 11.43 12.63 6.49
N LYS A 160 12.00 13.54 7.24
CA LYS A 160 13.42 13.47 7.60
C LYS A 160 13.55 12.89 9.02
N VAL A 161 14.42 11.90 9.13
CA VAL A 161 14.76 11.27 10.40
C VAL A 161 16.22 11.56 10.71
N ASP A 162 16.45 12.27 11.79
CA ASP A 162 17.79 12.57 12.29
C ASP A 162 18.11 11.63 13.45
N VAL A 163 19.08 10.77 13.25
CA VAL A 163 19.53 9.82 14.27
C VAL A 163 20.75 10.40 14.97
N VAL A 164 20.57 10.80 16.21
CA VAL A 164 21.62 11.40 17.05
C VAL A 164 22.12 10.41 18.10
N PRO A 165 23.40 10.47 18.47
CA PRO A 165 23.93 9.66 19.56
C PRO A 165 23.29 10.12 20.89
N GLU A 166 22.86 9.17 21.69
CA GLU A 166 22.44 9.37 23.06
C GLU A 166 23.69 9.35 23.97
N GLU A 167 23.96 10.43 24.68
CA GLU A 167 25.04 10.51 25.67
C GLU A 167 24.77 9.67 26.92
#